data_8a1f8a40843abdde34c8ab2aa9a668d2
#
_entry.id   8a1f8a40843abdde34c8ab2aa9a668d2
#
_cell.length_a   1.000
_cell.length_b   1.000
_cell.length_c   1.000
_cell.angle_alpha   90.00
_cell.angle_beta   90.00
_cell.angle_gamma   90.00
#
_symmetry.space_group_name_H-M   'P 1'
#
loop_
_entity.id
_entity.type
_entity.pdbx_description
1 polymer ?
#
loop_
_entity_poly.entity_id
_entity_poly.type
_entity_poly.pdbx_seq_one_letter_code
_entity_poly.pdbx_strand_id
1 'polypeptide(L)'
;MKLFFLSLGMFAIGITSAQQKTGEWTSLFNGKDLSGFKQLNGRAKYEVRNGEIVGITKFGEPNSFLATEKKYGDFVLELDLKMYADMNSGVQFRSQSAVPGGEHSSAKIPDRVYGYQAEVDPSDRAWSGGIYDEARRGWLYSLENNPAAKKAFKKSDWNHYKIECIGNSIRTWINGVPCAHIIDDVNPTGFIALQVHAIGNKENEGKEIHWKNIRIKTTNLKPAPSDNIFVVNLLNNNISAEEKAQGYQLLWDGQTSNGWRGANKTTFPGEVWTINNGELTVHNDPSSKGKHGGDIVTEKEYGAFDLQFEFKLTDTANSGIKYYVVENAEKRSALGLEYQILDDAKHPDAKAGVVGNRTMSSVYDLIPAAVSLDPKAARRDRVAIGQWNRGRIIAYPDGRIEHWLNGWKMVEYNRKSSTFLALVARSKYAANKDFGLAAKGRILLQDHGDKVTFRSIKIKEL
;
A
#
# COMPACT_ATOMS: atom_id res chain seq x y z
N MET A 1 -4.05 -56.14 76.31
CA MET A 1 -4.43 -56.16 74.91
C MET A 1 -4.71 -54.67 74.51
N LYS A 2 -3.71 -53.99 73.93
CA LYS A 2 -3.78 -52.58 73.55
C LYS A 2 -3.99 -52.54 72.05
N LEU A 3 -5.13 -51.96 71.59
CA LEU A 3 -5.38 -51.66 70.17
C LEU A 3 -4.69 -50.35 69.83
N PHE A 4 -3.86 -50.39 68.77
CA PHE A 4 -3.32 -49.21 68.08
C PHE A 4 -4.25 -48.83 66.91
N PHE A 5 -4.77 -47.61 66.91
CA PHE A 5 -5.41 -47.04 65.72
C PHE A 5 -4.35 -46.26 64.94
N LEU A 6 -4.13 -46.69 63.66
CA LEU A 6 -3.33 -45.95 62.71
C LEU A 6 -4.28 -45.04 61.91
N SER A 7 -4.12 -43.74 62.00
CA SER A 7 -4.84 -42.77 61.17
C SER A 7 -4.03 -42.50 59.93
N LEU A 8 -4.60 -42.89 58.75
CA LEU A 8 -4.08 -42.57 57.44
C LEU A 8 -4.51 -41.17 57.00
N GLY A 9 -3.58 -40.22 56.99
CA GLY A 9 -3.84 -38.85 56.47
C GLY A 9 -3.77 -38.87 54.94
N MET A 10 -4.89 -38.68 54.25
CA MET A 10 -4.92 -38.41 52.79
C MET A 10 -4.52 -36.97 52.52
N PHE A 11 -3.35 -36.75 51.94
CA PHE A 11 -2.99 -35.50 51.33
C PHE A 11 -3.67 -35.43 49.96
N ALA A 12 -4.70 -34.62 49.81
CA ALA A 12 -5.28 -34.25 48.51
C ALA A 12 -4.39 -33.18 47.88
N ILE A 13 -3.60 -33.60 46.86
CA ILE A 13 -2.90 -32.64 45.98
C ILE A 13 -3.95 -32.05 45.04
N GLY A 14 -4.38 -30.83 45.37
CA GLY A 14 -5.22 -30.00 44.47
C GLY A 14 -4.42 -29.60 43.25
N ILE A 15 -4.58 -30.29 42.15
CA ILE A 15 -4.12 -29.83 40.84
C ILE A 15 -5.10 -28.74 40.38
N THR A 16 -4.76 -27.49 40.66
CA THR A 16 -5.44 -26.37 40.00
C THR A 16 -5.00 -26.31 38.55
N SER A 17 -5.71 -27.01 37.69
CA SER A 17 -5.64 -26.75 36.25
C SER A 17 -6.17 -25.35 36.02
N ALA A 18 -5.29 -24.39 35.73
CA ALA A 18 -5.67 -23.11 35.19
C ALA A 18 -6.37 -23.36 33.85
N GLN A 19 -7.69 -23.42 33.89
CA GLN A 19 -8.54 -23.49 32.71
C GLN A 19 -8.34 -22.19 31.94
N GLN A 20 -7.53 -22.24 30.89
CA GLN A 20 -7.27 -21.10 30.00
C GLN A 20 -8.63 -20.75 29.37
N LYS A 21 -9.26 -19.67 29.84
CA LYS A 21 -10.51 -19.17 29.28
C LYS A 21 -10.27 -18.79 27.80
N THR A 22 -10.80 -19.59 26.90
CA THR A 22 -10.67 -19.40 25.45
C THR A 22 -11.39 -18.13 25.05
N GLY A 23 -10.63 -17.15 24.53
CA GLY A 23 -11.18 -15.87 24.00
C GLY A 23 -10.90 -14.63 24.84
N GLU A 24 -10.13 -14.73 25.92
CA GLU A 24 -9.76 -13.58 26.76
C GLU A 24 -8.55 -12.80 26.20
N TRP A 25 -8.57 -11.50 26.47
CA TRP A 25 -7.45 -10.61 26.22
C TRP A 25 -6.27 -10.94 27.14
N THR A 26 -5.07 -10.96 26.58
CA THR A 26 -3.82 -11.10 27.35
C THR A 26 -3.11 -9.75 27.38
N SER A 27 -2.73 -9.25 28.54
CA SER A 27 -1.88 -8.07 28.67
C SER A 27 -0.46 -8.43 28.21
N LEU A 28 0.12 -7.63 27.33
CA LEU A 28 1.52 -7.73 26.91
C LEU A 28 2.46 -6.97 27.84
N PHE A 29 1.93 -5.99 28.57
CA PHE A 29 2.68 -5.17 29.54
C PHE A 29 2.07 -5.33 30.94
N ASN A 30 2.91 -5.63 31.92
CA ASN A 30 2.48 -5.90 33.31
C ASN A 30 2.30 -4.65 34.15
N GLY A 31 2.60 -3.45 33.61
CA GLY A 31 2.54 -2.16 34.30
C GLY A 31 3.69 -1.89 35.28
N LYS A 32 4.68 -2.79 35.41
CA LYS A 32 5.73 -2.70 36.43
C LYS A 32 7.15 -2.66 35.85
N ASP A 33 7.42 -3.48 34.87
CA ASP A 33 8.74 -3.63 34.23
C ASP A 33 8.59 -4.04 32.77
N LEU A 34 9.74 -4.15 32.06
CA LEU A 34 9.79 -4.49 30.65
C LEU A 34 9.95 -5.99 30.40
N SER A 35 9.60 -6.85 31.36
CA SER A 35 9.65 -8.31 31.20
C SER A 35 8.79 -8.76 30.01
N GLY A 36 9.33 -9.66 29.17
CA GLY A 36 8.70 -10.12 27.92
C GLY A 36 8.99 -9.24 26.71
N PHE A 37 9.80 -8.18 26.90
CA PHE A 37 10.30 -7.34 25.82
C PHE A 37 11.82 -7.35 25.73
N LYS A 38 12.33 -7.14 24.52
CA LYS A 38 13.75 -6.90 24.24
C LYS A 38 13.91 -5.70 23.32
N GLN A 39 14.97 -4.94 23.49
CA GLN A 39 15.28 -3.82 22.59
C GLN A 39 16.08 -4.28 21.39
N LEU A 40 15.72 -3.78 20.20
CA LEU A 40 16.36 -4.06 18.91
C LEU A 40 16.76 -2.76 18.21
N ASN A 41 17.71 -2.83 17.30
CA ASN A 41 18.26 -1.72 16.50
C ASN A 41 19.04 -0.72 17.37
N GLY A 42 18.40 0.47 17.60
CA GLY A 42 19.01 1.60 18.31
C GLY A 42 18.99 1.44 19.82
N ARG A 43 19.53 2.49 20.50
CA ARG A 43 19.73 2.53 21.94
C ARG A 43 18.95 3.69 22.58
N ALA A 44 17.80 4.07 22.05
CA ALA A 44 16.90 4.99 22.73
C ALA A 44 16.48 4.40 24.09
N LYS A 45 16.25 5.24 25.08
CA LYS A 45 15.87 4.76 26.42
C LYS A 45 14.41 4.34 26.43
N TYR A 46 14.13 3.19 27.04
CA TYR A 46 12.80 2.77 27.44
C TYR A 46 12.79 2.57 28.96
N GLU A 47 11.76 3.08 29.63
CA GLU A 47 11.58 2.90 31.08
C GLU A 47 10.10 2.78 31.41
N VAL A 48 9.80 2.31 32.62
CA VAL A 48 8.44 2.27 33.14
C VAL A 48 8.25 3.40 34.14
N ARG A 49 7.24 4.23 33.92
CA ARG A 49 6.80 5.29 34.82
C ARG A 49 5.29 5.26 34.98
N ASN A 50 4.81 5.23 36.22
CA ASN A 50 3.36 5.29 36.56
C ASN A 50 2.50 4.27 35.81
N GLY A 51 3.00 3.06 35.56
CA GLY A 51 2.28 2.02 34.82
C GLY A 51 2.27 2.23 33.30
N GLU A 52 3.11 3.10 32.77
CA GLU A 52 3.28 3.38 31.34
C GLU A 52 4.69 2.99 30.89
N ILE A 53 4.82 2.47 29.67
CA ILE A 53 6.12 2.39 28.98
C ILE A 53 6.40 3.77 28.41
N VAL A 54 7.57 4.32 28.69
CA VAL A 54 8.03 5.62 28.18
C VAL A 54 9.27 5.41 27.34
N GLY A 55 9.18 5.74 26.06
CA GLY A 55 10.29 5.80 25.12
C GLY A 55 10.82 7.24 25.01
N ILE A 56 12.14 7.40 25.05
CA ILE A 56 12.80 8.71 25.10
C ILE A 56 13.75 8.81 23.90
N THR A 57 13.56 9.83 23.08
CA THR A 57 14.39 10.06 21.90
C THR A 57 15.84 10.32 22.26
N LYS A 58 16.76 9.83 21.43
CA LYS A 58 18.21 10.00 21.59
C LYS A 58 18.85 10.40 20.27
N PHE A 59 19.58 11.50 20.29
CA PHE A 59 20.27 11.98 19.08
C PHE A 59 21.45 11.06 18.70
N GLY A 60 21.62 10.83 17.39
CA GLY A 60 22.67 9.97 16.86
C GLY A 60 22.38 8.47 16.87
N GLU A 61 21.24 8.06 17.44
CA GLU A 61 20.79 6.67 17.39
C GLU A 61 19.87 6.42 16.18
N PRO A 62 19.89 5.22 15.58
CA PRO A 62 18.88 4.81 14.61
C PRO A 62 17.54 4.56 15.31
N ASN A 63 16.49 4.23 14.53
CA ASN A 63 15.23 3.77 15.08
C ASN A 63 15.47 2.68 16.13
N SER A 64 14.84 2.81 17.28
CA SER A 64 14.90 1.84 18.36
C SER A 64 13.53 1.18 18.52
N PHE A 65 13.50 -0.11 18.78
CA PHE A 65 12.27 -0.88 18.88
C PHE A 65 12.28 -1.72 20.16
N LEU A 66 11.27 -1.53 20.99
CA LEU A 66 11.01 -2.39 22.16
C LEU A 66 10.09 -3.52 21.69
N ALA A 67 10.66 -4.66 21.36
CA ALA A 67 10.01 -5.80 20.72
C ALA A 67 9.58 -6.87 21.72
N THR A 68 8.40 -7.47 21.53
CA THR A 68 8.00 -8.66 22.29
C THR A 68 8.94 -9.82 21.98
N GLU A 69 9.30 -10.61 22.98
CA GLU A 69 10.08 -11.83 22.81
C GLU A 69 9.28 -12.89 22.03
N LYS A 70 7.98 -12.94 22.28
CA LYS A 70 7.05 -13.83 21.58
C LYS A 70 6.65 -13.27 20.23
N LYS A 71 6.50 -14.15 19.23
CA LYS A 71 5.94 -13.85 17.91
C LYS A 71 4.46 -14.23 17.85
N TYR A 72 3.69 -13.51 17.02
CA TYR A 72 2.25 -13.66 16.87
C TYR A 72 1.90 -13.81 15.39
N GLY A 73 0.94 -14.71 15.09
CA GLY A 73 0.35 -14.90 13.78
C GLY A 73 -0.93 -14.07 13.62
N ASP A 74 -2.09 -14.73 13.79
CA ASP A 74 -3.37 -14.04 13.82
C ASP A 74 -3.63 -13.44 15.19
N PHE A 75 -4.09 -12.19 15.23
CA PHE A 75 -4.39 -11.47 16.47
C PHE A 75 -5.24 -10.23 16.24
N VAL A 76 -5.82 -9.73 17.34
CA VAL A 76 -6.23 -8.34 17.50
C VAL A 76 -5.37 -7.75 18.62
N LEU A 77 -4.67 -6.66 18.32
CA LEU A 77 -3.87 -5.88 19.28
C LEU A 77 -4.57 -4.57 19.56
N GLU A 78 -4.62 -4.18 20.82
CA GLU A 78 -5.08 -2.87 21.27
C GLU A 78 -4.06 -2.25 22.21
N LEU A 79 -3.85 -0.96 22.08
CA LEU A 79 -3.00 -0.17 22.97
C LEU A 79 -3.38 1.31 22.94
N ASP A 80 -3.02 2.02 23.99
CA ASP A 80 -3.11 3.47 24.03
C ASP A 80 -1.72 4.08 23.89
N LEU A 81 -1.62 5.13 23.05
CA LEU A 81 -0.39 5.84 22.75
C LEU A 81 -0.60 7.35 22.90
N LYS A 82 0.40 8.04 23.49
CA LYS A 82 0.43 9.50 23.59
C LYS A 82 1.83 10.03 23.26
N MET A 83 1.88 11.13 22.53
CA MET A 83 3.11 11.87 22.23
C MET A 83 2.95 13.33 22.61
N TYR A 84 3.99 13.91 23.21
CA TYR A 84 3.99 15.31 23.67
C TYR A 84 4.62 16.28 22.69
N ALA A 85 5.14 15.80 21.58
CA ALA A 85 5.77 16.62 20.54
C ALA A 85 5.50 16.04 19.16
N ASP A 86 5.66 16.86 18.13
CA ASP A 86 5.59 16.44 16.73
C ASP A 86 6.82 15.60 16.39
N MET A 87 6.75 14.31 16.71
CA MET A 87 7.74 13.29 16.43
C MET A 87 7.11 12.17 15.64
N ASN A 88 7.91 11.39 14.94
CA ASN A 88 7.45 10.15 14.34
C ASN A 88 7.61 8.98 15.33
N SER A 89 6.73 8.01 15.22
CA SER A 89 6.77 6.74 15.93
C SER A 89 6.02 5.68 15.11
N GLY A 90 5.86 4.48 15.67
CA GLY A 90 5.10 3.41 15.05
C GLY A 90 4.92 2.21 15.98
N VAL A 91 3.95 1.40 15.64
CA VAL A 91 3.72 0.09 16.26
C VAL A 91 4.02 -0.96 15.21
N GLN A 92 5.14 -1.67 15.39
CA GLN A 92 5.50 -2.81 14.54
C GLN A 92 4.62 -4.00 14.88
N PHE A 93 4.23 -4.77 13.86
CA PHE A 93 3.49 -6.01 14.03
C PHE A 93 3.86 -7.02 12.94
N ARG A 94 3.79 -8.31 13.25
CA ARG A 94 4.30 -9.38 12.37
C ARG A 94 5.69 -9.06 11.79
N SER A 95 6.50 -8.30 12.53
CA SER A 95 7.81 -7.84 12.08
C SER A 95 8.91 -8.83 12.43
N GLN A 96 10.05 -8.67 11.76
CA GLN A 96 11.21 -9.54 11.86
C GLN A 96 12.46 -8.70 12.20
N SER A 97 13.49 -9.39 12.67
CA SER A 97 14.83 -8.85 12.84
C SER A 97 15.78 -9.56 11.88
N ALA A 98 16.63 -8.81 11.22
CA ALA A 98 17.65 -9.36 10.34
C ALA A 98 18.62 -10.27 11.11
N VAL A 99 19.14 -11.28 10.41
CA VAL A 99 20.29 -12.05 10.89
C VAL A 99 21.55 -11.29 10.47
N PRO A 100 22.53 -11.09 11.35
CA PRO A 100 23.78 -10.42 11.00
C PRO A 100 24.41 -11.00 9.73
N GLY A 101 24.71 -10.13 8.76
CA GLY A 101 25.23 -10.49 7.44
C GLY A 101 24.21 -11.02 6.44
N GLY A 102 22.95 -11.18 6.82
CA GLY A 102 21.85 -11.60 5.95
C GLY A 102 21.13 -10.42 5.27
N GLU A 103 20.07 -10.74 4.54
CA GLU A 103 19.18 -9.75 3.93
C GLU A 103 18.63 -8.78 5.00
N HIS A 104 18.46 -7.52 4.63
CA HIS A 104 18.08 -6.41 5.51
C HIS A 104 19.09 -6.03 6.60
N SER A 105 20.18 -6.80 6.82
CA SER A 105 21.27 -6.46 7.75
C SER A 105 22.17 -5.35 7.19
N SER A 106 22.82 -4.61 8.05
CA SER A 106 23.90 -3.69 7.70
C SER A 106 25.00 -3.70 8.75
N ALA A 107 26.21 -3.25 8.40
CA ALA A 107 27.32 -3.15 9.36
C ALA A 107 26.98 -2.28 10.58
N LYS A 108 26.14 -1.26 10.40
CA LYS A 108 25.70 -0.35 11.48
C LYS A 108 24.53 -0.90 12.31
N ILE A 109 23.69 -1.71 11.69
CA ILE A 109 22.47 -2.26 12.31
C ILE A 109 22.37 -3.73 11.86
N PRO A 110 23.11 -4.65 12.51
CA PRO A 110 23.16 -6.04 12.09
C PRO A 110 21.83 -6.78 12.34
N ASP A 111 21.08 -6.41 13.36
CA ASP A 111 19.78 -6.95 13.77
C ASP A 111 18.61 -6.08 13.31
N ARG A 112 18.76 -5.39 12.19
CA ARG A 112 17.78 -4.41 11.68
C ARG A 112 16.35 -4.96 11.68
N VAL A 113 15.45 -4.23 12.31
CA VAL A 113 14.01 -4.53 12.30
C VAL A 113 13.42 -4.18 10.94
N TYR A 114 12.59 -5.07 10.41
CA TYR A 114 11.86 -4.88 9.16
C TYR A 114 10.47 -5.51 9.22
N GLY A 115 9.53 -4.97 8.44
CA GLY A 115 8.16 -5.48 8.36
C GLY A 115 7.10 -4.43 8.65
N TYR A 116 5.87 -4.86 8.90
CA TYR A 116 4.71 -3.98 8.98
C TYR A 116 4.74 -3.07 10.20
N GLN A 117 4.36 -1.81 9.98
CA GLN A 117 4.22 -0.78 11.00
C GLN A 117 2.89 -0.06 10.86
N ALA A 118 2.11 0.01 11.92
CA ALA A 118 1.06 1.00 12.05
C ALA A 118 1.71 2.33 12.41
N GLU A 119 1.64 3.28 11.50
CA GLU A 119 2.35 4.55 11.59
C GLU A 119 1.81 5.44 12.70
N VAL A 120 2.68 6.23 13.32
CA VAL A 120 2.35 7.34 14.21
C VAL A 120 3.02 8.60 13.65
N ASP A 121 2.24 9.40 12.93
CA ASP A 121 2.68 10.59 12.23
C ASP A 121 1.78 11.80 12.54
N PRO A 122 2.10 12.58 13.58
CA PRO A 122 1.35 13.77 13.95
C PRO A 122 1.66 15.00 13.08
N SER A 123 2.55 14.90 12.09
CA SER A 123 2.87 15.99 11.17
C SER A 123 1.66 16.41 10.35
N ASP A 124 1.80 17.48 9.55
CA ASP A 124 0.74 17.96 8.65
C ASP A 124 0.33 16.93 7.58
N ARG A 125 1.19 15.95 7.31
CA ARG A 125 0.87 14.80 6.46
C ARG A 125 -0.25 13.95 7.06
N ALA A 126 -0.31 13.84 8.39
CA ALA A 126 -1.35 13.18 9.19
C ALA A 126 -1.62 11.72 8.74
N TRP A 127 -0.57 10.90 8.63
CA TRP A 127 -0.70 9.51 8.18
C TRP A 127 -0.70 8.49 9.33
N SER A 128 -0.95 8.94 10.56
CA SER A 128 -1.15 8.02 11.70
C SER A 128 -2.20 6.96 11.38
N GLY A 129 -1.90 5.70 11.65
CA GLY A 129 -2.73 4.55 11.33
C GLY A 129 -2.57 4.01 9.90
N GLY A 130 -1.83 4.70 9.02
CA GLY A 130 -1.37 4.13 7.76
C GLY A 130 -0.44 2.94 7.98
N ILE A 131 -0.20 2.13 6.96
CA ILE A 131 0.68 0.94 7.05
C ILE A 131 1.95 1.19 6.24
N TYR A 132 3.07 1.18 6.94
CA TYR A 132 4.42 1.26 6.40
C TYR A 132 5.11 -0.10 6.52
N ASP A 133 5.98 -0.46 5.59
CA ASP A 133 6.79 -1.68 5.65
C ASP A 133 8.24 -1.27 5.93
N GLU A 134 8.59 -1.22 7.21
CA GLU A 134 9.88 -0.74 7.72
C GLU A 134 11.03 -1.48 7.06
N ALA A 135 12.02 -0.72 6.60
CA ALA A 135 13.27 -1.22 6.01
C ALA A 135 13.11 -2.19 4.81
N ARG A 136 11.91 -2.25 4.16
CA ARG A 136 11.65 -3.15 3.04
C ARG A 136 10.91 -2.46 1.89
N ARG A 137 9.56 -2.43 1.89
CA ARG A 137 8.74 -1.94 0.76
C ARG A 137 8.25 -0.49 0.90
N GLY A 138 8.44 0.14 2.08
CA GLY A 138 7.96 1.49 2.32
C GLY A 138 6.44 1.55 2.52
N TRP A 139 5.77 2.58 1.98
CA TRP A 139 4.33 2.77 2.18
C TRP A 139 3.50 1.72 1.43
N LEU A 140 2.82 0.87 2.18
CA LEU A 140 1.83 -0.07 1.65
C LEU A 140 0.44 0.59 1.57
N TYR A 141 0.09 1.38 2.59
CA TYR A 141 -1.17 2.12 2.64
C TYR A 141 -0.94 3.50 3.25
N SER A 142 -0.93 4.54 2.42
CA SER A 142 -0.94 5.92 2.87
C SER A 142 -2.38 6.39 3.12
N LEU A 143 -2.61 7.37 4.04
CA LEU A 143 -3.94 7.91 4.27
C LEU A 143 -4.42 8.87 3.15
N GLU A 144 -3.67 9.01 2.05
CA GLU A 144 -4.23 9.58 0.82
C GLU A 144 -5.38 8.69 0.27
N ASN A 145 -5.30 7.38 0.46
CA ASN A 145 -6.39 6.45 0.12
C ASN A 145 -7.61 6.55 1.05
N ASN A 146 -7.46 7.17 2.23
CA ASN A 146 -8.53 7.36 3.21
C ASN A 146 -8.40 8.71 3.92
N PRO A 147 -8.66 9.83 3.22
CA PRO A 147 -8.48 11.17 3.78
C PRO A 147 -9.32 11.45 5.03
N ALA A 148 -10.45 10.77 5.21
CA ALA A 148 -11.29 10.91 6.39
C ALA A 148 -10.56 10.50 7.69
N ALA A 149 -9.67 9.51 7.62
CA ALA A 149 -8.89 9.03 8.75
C ALA A 149 -7.76 9.99 9.19
N LYS A 150 -7.34 10.93 8.36
CA LYS A 150 -6.30 11.91 8.71
C LYS A 150 -6.61 12.72 9.97
N LYS A 151 -7.89 12.83 10.36
CA LYS A 151 -8.35 13.55 11.56
C LYS A 151 -8.49 12.64 12.79
N ALA A 152 -8.22 11.33 12.67
CA ALA A 152 -8.44 10.38 13.76
C ALA A 152 -7.45 10.53 14.92
N PHE A 153 -6.20 10.90 14.63
CA PHE A 153 -5.15 11.09 15.63
C PHE A 153 -5.28 12.43 16.33
N LYS A 154 -5.27 12.42 17.67
CA LYS A 154 -5.32 13.60 18.54
C LYS A 154 -3.90 13.93 19.02
N LYS A 155 -3.36 15.06 18.58
CA LYS A 155 -2.04 15.54 19.05
C LYS A 155 -2.07 15.79 20.56
N SER A 156 -1.00 15.41 21.26
CA SER A 156 -0.80 15.64 22.70
C SER A 156 -1.87 15.03 23.61
N ASP A 157 -2.65 14.08 23.10
CA ASP A 157 -3.64 13.33 23.88
C ASP A 157 -3.47 11.82 23.68
N TRP A 158 -4.14 11.01 24.50
CA TRP A 158 -4.18 9.58 24.34
C TRP A 158 -4.96 9.18 23.09
N ASN A 159 -4.36 8.27 22.32
CA ASN A 159 -4.96 7.69 21.12
C ASN A 159 -5.04 6.18 21.29
N HIS A 160 -6.23 5.64 21.09
CA HIS A 160 -6.47 4.21 21.10
C HIS A 160 -6.19 3.63 19.71
N TYR A 161 -5.17 2.77 19.62
CA TYR A 161 -4.81 2.03 18.42
C TYR A 161 -5.40 0.62 18.49
N LYS A 162 -6.02 0.17 17.42
CA LYS A 162 -6.40 -1.22 17.19
C LYS A 162 -5.75 -1.70 15.90
N ILE A 163 -5.11 -2.87 15.95
CA ILE A 163 -4.52 -3.55 14.81
C ILE A 163 -5.09 -4.96 14.75
N GLU A 164 -5.69 -5.33 13.62
CA GLU A 164 -6.25 -6.64 13.38
C GLU A 164 -5.48 -7.32 12.26
N CYS A 165 -4.94 -8.50 12.54
CA CYS A 165 -4.26 -9.37 11.58
C CYS A 165 -4.95 -10.74 11.62
N ILE A 166 -5.75 -11.07 10.61
CA ILE A 166 -6.43 -12.36 10.50
C ILE A 166 -6.23 -12.90 9.08
N GLY A 167 -5.52 -14.03 8.96
CA GLY A 167 -5.03 -14.52 7.68
C GLY A 167 -4.19 -13.44 6.98
N ASN A 168 -4.50 -13.14 5.73
CA ASN A 168 -3.80 -12.14 4.93
C ASN A 168 -4.38 -10.72 5.10
N SER A 169 -5.50 -10.55 5.82
CA SER A 169 -6.12 -9.26 6.06
C SER A 169 -5.45 -8.55 7.23
N ILE A 170 -5.01 -7.32 7.00
CA ILE A 170 -4.37 -6.44 7.98
C ILE A 170 -5.11 -5.12 8.00
N ARG A 171 -5.63 -4.73 9.16
CA ARG A 171 -6.46 -3.54 9.33
C ARG A 171 -6.03 -2.73 10.55
N THR A 172 -6.13 -1.42 10.45
CA THR A 172 -5.79 -0.49 11.53
C THR A 172 -6.91 0.50 11.82
N TRP A 173 -7.06 0.86 13.09
CA TRP A 173 -7.99 1.90 13.55
C TRP A 173 -7.29 2.79 14.57
N ILE A 174 -7.67 4.06 14.57
CA ILE A 174 -7.31 5.02 15.63
C ILE A 174 -8.58 5.64 16.19
N ASN A 175 -8.76 5.58 17.49
CA ASN A 175 -9.94 6.13 18.19
C ASN A 175 -11.28 5.63 17.61
N GLY A 176 -11.30 4.37 17.14
CA GLY A 176 -12.46 3.75 16.50
C GLY A 176 -12.66 4.11 15.03
N VAL A 177 -11.85 5.01 14.46
CA VAL A 177 -11.90 5.36 13.04
C VAL A 177 -11.05 4.38 12.23
N PRO A 178 -11.60 3.69 11.20
CA PRO A 178 -10.83 2.82 10.33
C PRO A 178 -9.82 3.65 9.52
N CYS A 179 -8.54 3.23 9.55
CA CYS A 179 -7.44 3.96 8.92
C CYS A 179 -6.95 3.28 7.65
N ALA A 180 -6.53 2.02 7.74
CA ALA A 180 -5.95 1.29 6.62
C ALA A 180 -6.45 -0.15 6.56
N HIS A 181 -6.53 -0.70 5.35
CA HIS A 181 -6.81 -2.10 5.10
C HIS A 181 -5.93 -2.60 3.94
N ILE A 182 -5.06 -3.56 4.22
CA ILE A 182 -4.27 -4.24 3.19
C ILE A 182 -4.54 -5.75 3.22
N ILE A 183 -4.36 -6.39 2.08
CA ILE A 183 -4.30 -7.85 1.93
C ILE A 183 -2.87 -8.19 1.52
N ASP A 184 -2.15 -8.90 2.38
CA ASP A 184 -0.73 -9.24 2.15
C ASP A 184 -0.33 -10.51 2.91
N ASP A 185 0.52 -11.33 2.32
CA ASP A 185 0.94 -12.63 2.87
C ASP A 185 2.43 -12.75 3.16
N VAL A 186 3.19 -11.68 2.98
CA VAL A 186 4.67 -11.72 3.08
C VAL A 186 5.14 -12.13 4.48
N ASN A 187 4.50 -11.61 5.54
CA ASN A 187 4.83 -11.99 6.91
C ASN A 187 3.58 -12.52 7.64
N PRO A 188 3.35 -13.84 7.66
CA PRO A 188 2.22 -14.41 8.39
C PRO A 188 2.39 -14.37 9.91
N THR A 189 3.62 -14.24 10.41
CA THR A 189 3.94 -14.18 11.84
C THR A 189 5.10 -13.23 12.11
N GLY A 190 5.19 -12.69 13.31
CA GLY A 190 6.32 -11.87 13.76
C GLY A 190 6.07 -11.26 15.13
N PHE A 191 7.04 -10.51 15.62
CA PHE A 191 6.91 -9.80 16.89
C PHE A 191 6.09 -8.50 16.74
N ILE A 192 5.68 -7.97 17.89
CA ILE A 192 5.11 -6.62 18.05
C ILE A 192 6.18 -5.75 18.67
N ALA A 193 6.35 -4.49 18.21
CA ALA A 193 7.31 -3.60 18.83
C ALA A 193 6.85 -2.13 18.85
N LEU A 194 7.33 -1.40 19.85
CA LEU A 194 7.07 0.02 20.05
C LEU A 194 8.28 0.80 19.58
N GLN A 195 8.11 1.73 18.64
CA GLN A 195 9.21 2.46 18.02
C GLN A 195 9.48 3.79 18.76
N VAL A 196 10.76 4.04 19.04
CA VAL A 196 11.30 5.39 19.23
C VAL A 196 12.08 5.74 17.97
N HIS A 197 11.54 6.67 17.18
CA HIS A 197 12.12 7.04 15.89
C HIS A 197 13.43 7.83 16.05
N ALA A 198 14.36 7.63 15.13
CA ALA A 198 15.58 8.43 15.02
C ALA A 198 15.25 9.92 14.84
N ILE A 199 16.04 10.78 15.46
CA ILE A 199 15.88 12.22 15.37
C ILE A 199 17.05 12.85 14.60
N GLY A 200 16.73 13.77 13.68
CA GLY A 200 17.74 14.49 12.87
C GLY A 200 18.42 15.65 13.60
N ASN A 201 17.76 16.20 14.64
CA ASN A 201 18.22 17.37 15.40
C ASN A 201 18.35 17.06 16.87
N LYS A 202 19.44 17.54 17.51
CA LYS A 202 19.70 17.36 18.93
C LYS A 202 18.63 18.03 19.82
N GLU A 203 17.98 19.07 19.36
CA GLU A 203 16.88 19.75 20.05
C GLU A 203 15.66 18.83 20.31
N ASN A 204 15.55 17.74 19.57
CA ASN A 204 14.52 16.74 19.75
C ASN A 204 14.94 15.60 20.70
N GLU A 205 16.13 15.65 21.30
CA GLU A 205 16.56 14.68 22.30
C GLU A 205 15.76 14.85 23.60
N GLY A 206 15.44 13.73 24.25
CA GLY A 206 14.68 13.72 25.50
C GLY A 206 13.17 13.86 25.35
N LYS A 207 12.63 13.94 24.12
CA LYS A 207 11.18 13.94 23.89
C LYS A 207 10.60 12.55 24.12
N GLU A 208 9.37 12.48 24.62
CA GLU A 208 8.77 11.28 25.14
C GLU A 208 7.58 10.78 24.33
N ILE A 209 7.50 9.46 24.22
CA ILE A 209 6.37 8.70 23.69
C ILE A 209 5.92 7.76 24.80
N HIS A 210 4.63 7.72 25.08
CA HIS A 210 4.04 6.93 26.14
C HIS A 210 3.10 5.87 25.58
N TRP A 211 3.16 4.65 26.14
CA TRP A 211 2.27 3.53 25.79
C TRP A 211 1.73 2.89 27.06
N LYS A 212 0.46 2.49 27.02
CA LYS A 212 -0.21 1.73 28.07
C LYS A 212 -1.32 0.84 27.52
N ASN A 213 -1.96 0.07 28.39
CA ASN A 213 -3.11 -0.78 28.06
C ASN A 213 -2.84 -1.73 26.89
N ILE A 214 -1.59 -2.20 26.74
CA ILE A 214 -1.14 -3.03 25.63
C ILE A 214 -1.69 -4.45 25.85
N ARG A 215 -2.66 -4.85 25.04
CA ARG A 215 -3.32 -6.16 25.15
C ARG A 215 -3.53 -6.82 23.79
N ILE A 216 -3.51 -8.14 23.78
CA ILE A 216 -3.65 -8.94 22.57
C ILE A 216 -4.69 -10.04 22.76
N LYS A 217 -5.43 -10.34 21.71
CA LYS A 217 -6.30 -11.50 21.60
C LYS A 217 -5.83 -12.35 20.44
N THR A 218 -5.61 -13.67 20.65
CA THR A 218 -5.06 -14.60 19.67
C THR A 218 -5.94 -15.82 19.40
N THR A 219 -7.07 -15.92 20.06
CA THR A 219 -8.00 -17.06 19.93
C THR A 219 -9.44 -16.55 19.75
N ASN A 220 -10.29 -17.37 19.14
CA ASN A 220 -11.70 -17.03 18.85
C ASN A 220 -11.82 -15.69 18.11
N LEU A 221 -10.91 -15.45 17.17
CA LEU A 221 -10.88 -14.25 16.37
C LEU A 221 -12.04 -14.25 15.37
N LYS A 222 -12.68 -13.10 15.24
CA LYS A 222 -13.65 -12.82 14.19
C LYS A 222 -13.23 -11.54 13.52
N PRO A 223 -13.15 -11.50 12.18
CA PRO A 223 -12.86 -10.26 11.46
C PRO A 223 -13.86 -9.17 11.85
N ALA A 224 -13.38 -7.95 12.03
CA ALA A 224 -14.27 -6.82 12.22
C ALA A 224 -15.18 -6.63 10.98
N PRO A 225 -16.40 -6.09 11.13
CA PRO A 225 -17.25 -5.76 9.99
C PRO A 225 -16.52 -4.92 8.94
N SER A 226 -16.98 -4.97 7.68
CA SER A 226 -16.42 -4.13 6.62
C SER A 226 -16.59 -2.65 6.96
N ASP A 227 -15.51 -1.88 6.78
CA ASP A 227 -15.48 -0.43 6.99
C ASP A 227 -15.77 0.35 5.70
N ASN A 228 -15.90 -0.34 4.56
CA ASN A 228 -16.05 0.24 3.22
C ASN A 228 -14.93 1.22 2.82
N ILE A 229 -13.76 1.17 3.49
CA ILE A 229 -12.59 1.93 3.06
C ILE A 229 -11.92 1.22 1.89
N PHE A 230 -11.09 1.97 1.15
CA PHE A 230 -10.30 1.41 0.06
C PHE A 230 -9.39 0.27 0.58
N VAL A 231 -9.30 -0.83 -0.17
CA VAL A 231 -8.44 -1.98 0.15
C VAL A 231 -7.24 -1.98 -0.79
N VAL A 232 -6.03 -2.04 -0.25
CA VAL A 232 -4.82 -2.27 -1.01
C VAL A 232 -4.51 -3.76 -0.96
N ASN A 233 -4.84 -4.48 -2.02
CA ASN A 233 -4.56 -5.90 -2.14
C ASN A 233 -3.22 -6.10 -2.87
N LEU A 234 -2.25 -6.68 -2.15
CA LEU A 234 -0.89 -6.91 -2.62
C LEU A 234 -0.67 -8.35 -3.14
N LEU A 235 -1.70 -9.18 -3.12
CA LEU A 235 -1.66 -10.51 -3.74
C LEU A 235 -1.85 -10.40 -5.25
N ASN A 236 -0.98 -11.04 -5.99
CA ASN A 236 -1.00 -10.96 -7.45
C ASN A 236 -2.27 -11.59 -8.05
N ASN A 237 -2.89 -10.88 -9.00
CA ASN A 237 -4.08 -11.35 -9.73
C ASN A 237 -5.19 -11.91 -8.81
N ASN A 238 -5.41 -11.23 -7.69
CA ASN A 238 -6.32 -11.67 -6.65
C ASN A 238 -7.40 -10.60 -6.38
N ILE A 239 -8.60 -11.05 -6.02
CA ILE A 239 -9.70 -10.23 -5.49
C ILE A 239 -10.03 -10.73 -4.09
N SER A 240 -9.83 -9.89 -3.10
CA SER A 240 -10.24 -10.17 -1.72
C SER A 240 -11.76 -10.21 -1.56
N ALA A 241 -12.23 -10.76 -0.46
CA ALA A 241 -13.66 -10.78 -0.14
C ALA A 241 -14.25 -9.37 -0.05
N GLU A 242 -13.49 -8.43 0.53
CA GLU A 242 -13.88 -7.03 0.65
C GLU A 242 -13.92 -6.32 -0.70
N GLU A 243 -12.92 -6.51 -1.55
CA GLU A 243 -12.93 -5.94 -2.90
C GLU A 243 -14.11 -6.48 -3.71
N LYS A 244 -14.38 -7.79 -3.61
CA LYS A 244 -15.55 -8.40 -4.25
C LYS A 244 -16.87 -7.81 -3.74
N ALA A 245 -16.98 -7.61 -2.43
CA ALA A 245 -18.16 -6.96 -1.82
C ALA A 245 -18.32 -5.50 -2.25
N GLN A 246 -17.21 -4.80 -2.52
CA GLN A 246 -17.18 -3.46 -3.08
C GLN A 246 -17.47 -3.40 -4.59
N GLY A 247 -17.58 -4.54 -5.28
CA GLY A 247 -17.88 -4.64 -6.71
C GLY A 247 -16.68 -4.73 -7.64
N TYR A 248 -15.46 -4.94 -7.12
CA TYR A 248 -14.29 -5.18 -7.96
C TYR A 248 -14.29 -6.59 -8.56
N GLN A 249 -13.77 -6.69 -9.76
CA GLN A 249 -13.49 -7.94 -10.46
C GLN A 249 -12.14 -7.85 -11.17
N LEU A 250 -11.51 -8.99 -11.44
CA LEU A 250 -10.34 -9.02 -12.31
C LEU A 250 -10.77 -8.62 -13.71
N LEU A 251 -10.06 -7.65 -14.28
CA LEU A 251 -10.18 -7.28 -15.69
C LEU A 251 -9.29 -8.17 -16.56
N TRP A 252 -8.26 -8.75 -15.96
CA TRP A 252 -7.43 -9.79 -16.54
C TRP A 252 -7.23 -10.91 -15.50
N ASP A 253 -7.43 -12.17 -15.94
CA ASP A 253 -7.44 -13.35 -15.07
C ASP A 253 -6.04 -13.85 -14.64
N GLY A 254 -4.97 -13.26 -15.16
CA GLY A 254 -3.60 -13.67 -14.88
C GLY A 254 -3.14 -14.90 -15.65
N GLN A 255 -3.96 -15.48 -16.53
CA GLN A 255 -3.68 -16.77 -17.18
C GLN A 255 -3.99 -16.81 -18.66
N THR A 256 -5.01 -16.11 -19.13
CA THR A 256 -5.50 -16.20 -20.51
C THR A 256 -5.64 -14.81 -21.14
N SER A 257 -5.88 -14.78 -22.45
CA SER A 257 -6.23 -13.54 -23.16
C SER A 257 -7.74 -13.26 -23.20
N ASN A 258 -8.54 -14.01 -22.46
CA ASN A 258 -10.00 -13.85 -22.44
C ASN A 258 -10.40 -12.43 -22.04
N GLY A 259 -11.34 -11.86 -22.82
CA GLY A 259 -11.80 -10.47 -22.61
C GLY A 259 -10.88 -9.41 -23.24
N TRP A 260 -9.80 -9.83 -23.93
CA TRP A 260 -8.84 -8.94 -24.59
C TRP A 260 -8.59 -9.36 -26.04
N ARG A 261 -8.43 -8.39 -26.91
CA ARG A 261 -8.06 -8.55 -28.32
C ARG A 261 -7.16 -7.41 -28.78
N GLY A 262 -6.53 -7.57 -29.93
CA GLY A 262 -5.80 -6.46 -30.54
C GLY A 262 -6.72 -5.29 -30.92
N ALA A 263 -6.25 -4.06 -30.80
CA ALA A 263 -6.96 -2.88 -31.24
C ALA A 263 -7.21 -2.95 -32.76
N ASN A 264 -8.46 -2.71 -33.15
CA ASN A 264 -8.95 -2.89 -34.53
C ASN A 264 -8.74 -4.31 -35.11
N LYS A 265 -8.60 -5.32 -34.26
CA LYS A 265 -8.45 -6.74 -34.59
C LYS A 265 -9.52 -7.58 -33.89
N THR A 266 -9.70 -8.82 -34.39
CA THR A 266 -10.62 -9.79 -33.77
C THR A 266 -9.92 -10.79 -32.84
N THR A 267 -8.58 -10.87 -32.92
CA THR A 267 -7.77 -11.82 -32.15
C THR A 267 -6.76 -11.11 -31.26
N PHE A 268 -6.31 -11.80 -30.23
CA PHE A 268 -5.21 -11.34 -29.36
C PHE A 268 -3.87 -11.49 -30.09
N PRO A 269 -2.97 -10.47 -30.07
CA PRO A 269 -1.68 -10.50 -30.73
C PRO A 269 -0.61 -11.25 -29.93
N GLY A 270 -0.71 -12.59 -29.88
CA GLY A 270 0.18 -13.45 -29.09
C GLY A 270 1.65 -13.45 -29.54
N GLU A 271 1.95 -12.91 -30.71
CA GLU A 271 3.31 -12.68 -31.20
C GLU A 271 3.99 -11.46 -30.54
N VAL A 272 3.21 -10.52 -29.98
CA VAL A 272 3.70 -9.29 -29.34
C VAL A 272 3.59 -9.39 -27.82
N TRP A 273 2.53 -10.03 -27.34
CA TRP A 273 2.23 -10.17 -25.93
C TRP A 273 2.41 -11.60 -25.48
N THR A 274 3.09 -11.81 -24.36
CA THR A 274 3.16 -13.11 -23.68
C THR A 274 2.44 -13.07 -22.34
N ILE A 275 1.83 -14.20 -22.01
CA ILE A 275 1.21 -14.46 -20.72
C ILE A 275 2.01 -15.58 -20.08
N ASN A 276 2.68 -15.28 -18.97
CA ASN A 276 3.50 -16.27 -18.25
C ASN A 276 3.56 -15.94 -16.75
N ASN A 277 3.39 -16.94 -15.90
CA ASN A 277 3.48 -16.84 -14.44
C ASN A 277 2.65 -15.69 -13.83
N GLY A 278 1.45 -15.43 -14.36
CA GLY A 278 0.61 -14.33 -13.88
C GLY A 278 1.07 -12.94 -14.31
N GLU A 279 1.94 -12.86 -15.30
CA GLU A 279 2.45 -11.62 -15.89
C GLU A 279 2.03 -11.52 -17.36
N LEU A 280 1.55 -10.36 -17.76
CA LEU A 280 1.19 -9.99 -19.14
C LEU A 280 2.25 -9.02 -19.66
N THR A 281 3.10 -9.46 -20.57
CA THR A 281 4.26 -8.71 -21.03
C THR A 281 4.17 -8.36 -22.50
N VAL A 282 4.27 -7.07 -22.84
CA VAL A 282 4.57 -6.61 -24.20
C VAL A 282 6.09 -6.65 -24.40
N HIS A 283 6.52 -7.19 -25.54
CA HIS A 283 7.94 -7.37 -25.82
C HIS A 283 8.51 -6.24 -26.67
N ASN A 284 9.75 -5.85 -26.32
CA ASN A 284 10.56 -5.05 -27.21
C ASN A 284 10.94 -5.90 -28.43
N ASP A 285 10.52 -5.46 -29.63
CA ASP A 285 11.01 -6.01 -30.86
C ASP A 285 11.89 -4.96 -31.60
N PRO A 286 13.21 -5.03 -31.46
CA PRO A 286 14.14 -4.11 -32.12
C PRO A 286 14.03 -4.16 -33.66
N SER A 287 13.48 -5.23 -34.21
CA SER A 287 13.28 -5.37 -35.66
C SER A 287 12.02 -4.65 -36.16
N SER A 288 11.08 -4.39 -35.25
CA SER A 288 9.80 -3.75 -35.58
C SER A 288 9.90 -2.24 -35.79
N LYS A 289 11.06 -1.62 -35.51
CA LYS A 289 11.38 -0.18 -35.66
C LYS A 289 10.17 0.71 -35.99
N GLY A 290 9.34 1.03 -34.97
CA GLY A 290 8.20 1.92 -35.14
C GLY A 290 6.94 1.29 -35.74
N LYS A 291 6.88 0.00 -35.95
CA LYS A 291 5.65 -0.72 -36.28
C LYS A 291 4.91 -1.06 -34.99
N HIS A 292 4.29 -0.05 -34.41
CA HIS A 292 3.37 -0.22 -33.29
C HIS A 292 2.07 -0.84 -33.83
N GLY A 293 1.67 -1.98 -33.37
CA GLY A 293 0.47 -2.66 -33.85
C GLY A 293 -0.03 -3.72 -32.91
N GLY A 294 0.60 -3.78 -31.73
CA GLY A 294 0.31 -4.73 -30.70
C GLY A 294 -0.58 -4.19 -29.57
N ASP A 295 -1.11 -2.96 -29.67
CA ASP A 295 -2.08 -2.45 -28.68
C ASP A 295 -3.20 -3.47 -28.48
N ILE A 296 -3.52 -3.77 -27.20
CA ILE A 296 -4.63 -4.64 -26.84
C ILE A 296 -5.73 -3.84 -26.14
N VAL A 297 -6.98 -4.20 -26.42
CA VAL A 297 -8.18 -3.55 -25.86
C VAL A 297 -9.08 -4.57 -25.19
N THR A 298 -9.82 -4.12 -24.17
CA THR A 298 -10.90 -4.92 -23.60
C THR A 298 -12.02 -5.14 -24.63
N GLU A 299 -12.65 -6.32 -24.62
CA GLU A 299 -13.85 -6.57 -25.44
C GLU A 299 -15.06 -5.76 -24.93
N LYS A 300 -15.14 -5.54 -23.62
CA LYS A 300 -16.17 -4.72 -22.98
C LYS A 300 -15.77 -3.24 -22.97
N GLU A 301 -16.76 -2.36 -23.04
CA GLU A 301 -16.62 -0.91 -22.85
C GLU A 301 -17.09 -0.51 -21.44
N TYR A 302 -16.42 0.50 -20.88
CA TYR A 302 -16.66 1.01 -19.53
C TYR A 302 -17.02 2.49 -19.57
N GLY A 303 -18.00 2.87 -18.73
CA GLY A 303 -18.38 4.25 -18.52
C GLY A 303 -17.62 4.85 -17.33
N ALA A 304 -18.27 4.94 -16.18
CA ALA A 304 -17.60 5.30 -14.93
C ALA A 304 -16.98 4.04 -14.30
N PHE A 305 -15.75 4.15 -13.80
CA PHE A 305 -15.02 3.01 -13.26
C PHE A 305 -13.90 3.43 -12.29
N ASP A 306 -13.45 2.45 -11.51
CA ASP A 306 -12.21 2.48 -10.73
C ASP A 306 -11.34 1.31 -11.21
N LEU A 307 -10.26 1.62 -11.94
CA LEU A 307 -9.33 0.68 -12.53
C LEU A 307 -8.02 0.69 -11.72
N GLN A 308 -7.60 -0.48 -11.27
CA GLN A 308 -6.32 -0.69 -10.59
C GLN A 308 -5.46 -1.62 -11.42
N PHE A 309 -4.15 -1.41 -11.40
CA PHE A 309 -3.18 -2.23 -12.13
C PHE A 309 -1.80 -2.12 -11.51
N GLU A 310 -1.00 -3.16 -11.71
CA GLU A 310 0.43 -3.11 -11.45
C GLU A 310 1.20 -3.18 -12.76
N PHE A 311 2.31 -2.45 -12.83
CA PHE A 311 3.18 -2.43 -13.99
C PHE A 311 4.65 -2.40 -13.58
N LYS A 312 5.52 -2.96 -14.46
CA LYS A 312 6.97 -2.97 -14.31
C LYS A 312 7.59 -2.62 -15.66
N LEU A 313 8.36 -1.52 -15.68
CA LEU A 313 9.07 -1.11 -16.91
C LEU A 313 10.54 -1.49 -16.84
N THR A 314 11.10 -1.74 -18.05
CA THR A 314 12.54 -1.78 -18.24
C THR A 314 13.10 -0.35 -18.39
N ASP A 315 14.41 -0.25 -18.37
CA ASP A 315 15.14 0.99 -18.61
C ASP A 315 14.74 1.60 -19.96
N THR A 316 14.55 2.91 -20.02
CA THR A 316 14.10 3.68 -21.19
C THR A 316 12.72 3.33 -21.76
N ALA A 317 11.92 2.50 -21.09
CA ALA A 317 10.65 2.03 -21.65
C ALA A 317 9.57 3.11 -21.67
N ASN A 318 8.67 2.96 -22.67
CA ASN A 318 7.45 3.73 -22.86
C ASN A 318 6.27 2.79 -23.11
N SER A 319 5.14 3.08 -22.49
CA SER A 319 3.84 2.43 -22.64
C SER A 319 2.76 3.37 -22.11
N GLY A 320 1.53 2.90 -22.03
CA GLY A 320 0.42 3.66 -21.45
C GLY A 320 -0.82 2.80 -21.26
N ILE A 321 -1.72 3.28 -20.40
CA ILE A 321 -3.07 2.73 -20.32
C ILE A 321 -4.03 3.79 -20.83
N LYS A 322 -4.70 3.47 -21.95
CA LYS A 322 -5.74 4.36 -22.49
C LYS A 322 -7.11 3.91 -21.99
N TYR A 323 -7.97 4.88 -21.80
CA TYR A 323 -9.35 4.66 -21.37
C TYR A 323 -10.31 5.57 -22.14
N TYR A 324 -11.58 5.23 -22.14
CA TYR A 324 -12.57 5.78 -23.08
C TYR A 324 -12.11 5.64 -24.54
N VAL A 325 -11.45 4.51 -24.85
CA VAL A 325 -10.93 4.26 -26.18
C VAL A 325 -12.06 4.02 -27.18
N VAL A 326 -12.04 4.79 -28.27
CA VAL A 326 -12.88 4.62 -29.44
C VAL A 326 -11.99 4.14 -30.59
N GLU A 327 -12.35 2.99 -31.14
CA GLU A 327 -11.65 2.41 -32.28
C GLU A 327 -12.22 2.96 -33.60
N ASN A 328 -11.34 3.17 -34.58
CA ASN A 328 -11.72 3.49 -35.95
C ASN A 328 -10.93 2.58 -36.89
N ALA A 329 -11.61 1.56 -37.44
CA ALA A 329 -10.99 0.55 -38.27
C ALA A 329 -10.49 1.12 -39.60
N GLU A 330 -11.19 2.11 -40.20
CA GLU A 330 -10.79 2.75 -41.46
C GLU A 330 -9.48 3.52 -41.30
N LYS A 331 -9.34 4.26 -40.19
CA LYS A 331 -8.14 5.03 -39.88
C LYS A 331 -7.08 4.20 -39.12
N ARG A 332 -7.38 2.94 -38.82
CA ARG A 332 -6.54 2.06 -37.97
C ARG A 332 -6.07 2.76 -36.70
N SER A 333 -6.98 3.51 -36.06
CA SER A 333 -6.69 4.25 -34.85
C SER A 333 -7.53 3.77 -33.65
N ALA A 334 -6.97 3.84 -32.46
CA ALA A 334 -7.64 3.61 -31.18
C ALA A 334 -7.30 4.80 -30.27
N LEU A 335 -8.21 5.76 -30.20
CA LEU A 335 -8.00 7.03 -29.50
C LEU A 335 -8.73 7.04 -28.16
N GLY A 336 -8.04 7.45 -27.11
CA GLY A 336 -8.58 7.60 -25.78
C GLY A 336 -7.67 8.47 -24.91
N LEU A 337 -8.17 8.84 -23.71
CA LEU A 337 -7.34 9.47 -22.68
C LEU A 337 -6.28 8.47 -22.24
N GLU A 338 -5.08 8.95 -21.88
CA GLU A 338 -3.95 8.07 -21.62
C GLU A 338 -3.31 8.40 -20.26
N TYR A 339 -3.20 7.38 -19.41
CA TYR A 339 -2.32 7.35 -18.25
C TYR A 339 -0.93 6.97 -18.74
N GLN A 340 0.02 7.90 -18.74
CA GLN A 340 1.37 7.66 -19.25
C GLN A 340 2.17 6.73 -18.35
N ILE A 341 2.86 5.76 -18.95
CA ILE A 341 3.81 4.86 -18.30
C ILE A 341 5.16 5.02 -19.00
N LEU A 342 6.12 5.69 -18.33
CA LEU A 342 7.35 6.13 -18.97
C LEU A 342 8.53 6.14 -17.99
N ASP A 343 9.74 5.87 -18.47
CA ASP A 343 10.97 6.22 -17.75
C ASP A 343 11.28 7.70 -17.92
N ASP A 344 10.81 8.53 -16.98
CA ASP A 344 10.96 9.99 -17.04
C ASP A 344 12.42 10.47 -17.10
N ALA A 345 13.34 9.70 -16.57
CA ALA A 345 14.75 10.09 -16.51
C ALA A 345 15.45 9.91 -17.87
N LYS A 346 15.08 8.88 -18.62
CA LYS A 346 15.86 8.43 -19.80
C LYS A 346 15.08 8.49 -21.10
N HIS A 347 13.76 8.29 -21.11
CA HIS A 347 13.00 8.30 -22.35
C HIS A 347 12.88 9.74 -22.90
N PRO A 348 13.16 9.98 -24.21
CA PRO A 348 13.17 11.34 -24.78
C PRO A 348 11.80 12.03 -24.74
N ASP A 349 10.69 11.28 -24.81
CA ASP A 349 9.34 11.85 -24.84
C ASP A 349 8.98 12.57 -23.54
N ALA A 350 9.56 12.20 -22.38
CA ALA A 350 9.38 12.92 -21.14
C ALA A 350 9.77 14.42 -21.23
N LYS A 351 10.74 14.73 -22.10
CA LYS A 351 11.27 16.09 -22.32
C LYS A 351 10.61 16.79 -23.51
N ALA A 352 9.83 16.07 -24.32
CA ALA A 352 9.23 16.60 -25.53
C ALA A 352 7.91 17.30 -25.31
N GLY A 353 7.27 17.13 -24.14
CA GLY A 353 6.00 17.76 -23.79
C GLY A 353 6.14 19.19 -23.22
N VAL A 354 5.03 19.74 -22.79
CA VAL A 354 4.94 21.06 -22.16
C VAL A 354 4.76 20.87 -20.65
N VAL A 355 5.69 21.42 -19.85
CA VAL A 355 5.63 21.37 -18.38
C VAL A 355 5.47 19.94 -17.82
N GLY A 356 6.06 18.93 -18.48
CA GLY A 356 6.00 17.54 -18.02
C GLY A 356 4.66 16.83 -18.29
N ASN A 357 3.85 17.29 -19.23
CA ASN A 357 2.57 16.65 -19.57
C ASN A 357 2.70 15.33 -20.34
N ARG A 358 3.94 14.81 -20.50
CA ARG A 358 4.24 13.48 -21.07
C ARG A 358 5.04 12.60 -20.12
N THR A 359 5.11 12.99 -18.85
CA THR A 359 5.79 12.20 -17.81
C THR A 359 4.88 11.11 -17.22
N MET A 360 5.46 10.24 -16.42
CA MET A 360 4.76 9.17 -15.71
C MET A 360 3.47 9.66 -15.04
N SER A 361 2.39 8.91 -15.21
CA SER A 361 1.05 9.16 -14.65
C SER A 361 0.36 10.46 -15.10
N SER A 362 0.95 11.26 -15.99
CA SER A 362 0.28 12.41 -16.62
C SER A 362 -0.94 11.96 -17.45
N VAL A 363 -1.84 12.88 -17.76
CA VAL A 363 -2.77 12.72 -18.89
C VAL A 363 -1.98 13.11 -20.13
N TYR A 364 -1.51 12.12 -20.89
CA TYR A 364 -0.53 12.27 -21.95
C TYR A 364 -0.87 13.43 -22.90
N ASP A 365 0.12 14.31 -23.10
CA ASP A 365 0.07 15.51 -23.95
C ASP A 365 -0.97 16.57 -23.53
N LEU A 366 -1.61 16.42 -22.35
CA LEU A 366 -2.65 17.31 -21.87
C LEU A 366 -2.35 17.90 -20.49
N ILE A 367 -2.26 17.04 -19.45
CA ILE A 367 -2.17 17.50 -18.05
C ILE A 367 -0.96 16.86 -17.37
N PRO A 368 -0.02 17.65 -16.85
CA PRO A 368 1.15 17.11 -16.15
C PRO A 368 0.76 16.44 -14.85
N ALA A 369 1.54 15.46 -14.41
CA ALA A 369 1.43 14.89 -13.10
C ALA A 369 1.92 15.87 -12.01
N ALA A 370 1.35 15.80 -10.80
CA ALA A 370 1.67 16.70 -9.70
C ALA A 370 3.18 16.74 -9.37
N VAL A 371 3.86 15.59 -9.47
CA VAL A 371 5.31 15.49 -9.26
C VAL A 371 6.12 16.36 -10.21
N SER A 372 5.65 16.60 -11.42
CA SER A 372 6.31 17.45 -12.40
C SER A 372 6.18 18.94 -12.06
N LEU A 373 5.22 19.30 -11.20
CA LEU A 373 4.94 20.68 -10.78
C LEU A 373 5.56 21.02 -9.42
N ASP A 374 5.82 20.01 -8.57
CA ASP A 374 6.44 20.18 -7.25
C ASP A 374 7.71 19.33 -7.13
N PRO A 375 8.90 19.94 -7.19
CA PRO A 375 10.18 19.22 -7.02
C PRO A 375 10.31 18.48 -5.67
N LYS A 376 9.58 18.90 -4.63
CA LYS A 376 9.58 18.22 -3.33
C LYS A 376 8.74 16.92 -3.38
N ALA A 377 7.70 16.90 -4.20
CA ALA A 377 6.91 15.69 -4.46
C ALA A 377 7.72 14.62 -5.21
N ALA A 378 8.68 15.02 -6.05
CA ALA A 378 9.51 14.12 -6.87
C ALA A 378 10.28 13.02 -6.09
N ARG A 379 10.46 13.18 -4.78
CA ARG A 379 11.07 12.13 -3.91
C ARG A 379 10.08 11.07 -3.46
N ARG A 380 8.77 11.33 -3.56
CA ARG A 380 7.71 10.50 -2.99
C ARG A 380 7.17 9.48 -3.99
N ASP A 381 7.31 9.77 -5.30
CA ASP A 381 6.58 9.09 -6.36
C ASP A 381 7.51 8.38 -7.35
N ARG A 382 8.76 8.12 -6.94
CA ARG A 382 9.73 7.49 -7.82
C ARG A 382 9.20 6.14 -8.30
N VAL A 383 8.97 6.07 -9.60
CA VAL A 383 8.86 4.80 -10.30
C VAL A 383 10.20 4.09 -10.15
N ALA A 384 10.18 2.95 -9.49
CA ALA A 384 11.35 2.10 -9.44
C ALA A 384 11.41 1.31 -10.74
N ILE A 385 12.33 1.69 -11.64
CA ILE A 385 12.59 0.95 -12.88
C ILE A 385 13.02 -0.48 -12.52
N GLY A 386 12.44 -1.48 -13.20
CA GLY A 386 12.66 -2.89 -12.92
C GLY A 386 11.89 -3.42 -11.70
N GLN A 387 11.13 -2.57 -11.00
CA GLN A 387 10.29 -2.96 -9.87
C GLN A 387 8.80 -2.78 -10.20
N TRP A 388 7.94 -3.43 -9.43
CA TRP A 388 6.50 -3.27 -9.55
C TRP A 388 6.04 -1.92 -9.01
N ASN A 389 5.21 -1.23 -9.80
CA ASN A 389 4.55 0.01 -9.46
C ASN A 389 3.04 -0.20 -9.54
N ARG A 390 2.28 0.52 -8.72
CA ARG A 390 0.82 0.46 -8.68
C ARG A 390 0.22 1.71 -9.28
N GLY A 391 -0.59 1.53 -10.31
CA GLY A 391 -1.39 2.59 -10.92
C GLY A 391 -2.87 2.43 -10.58
N ARG A 392 -3.60 3.54 -10.58
CA ARG A 392 -5.06 3.55 -10.45
C ARG A 392 -5.64 4.71 -11.25
N ILE A 393 -6.73 4.45 -11.94
CA ILE A 393 -7.51 5.47 -12.66
C ILE A 393 -8.93 5.41 -12.14
N ILE A 394 -9.44 6.53 -11.62
CA ILE A 394 -10.84 6.64 -11.21
C ILE A 394 -11.55 7.57 -12.17
N ALA A 395 -12.54 7.09 -12.88
CA ALA A 395 -13.37 7.84 -13.78
C ALA A 395 -14.80 7.93 -13.21
N TYR A 396 -15.13 9.08 -12.65
CA TYR A 396 -16.42 9.30 -11.97
C TYR A 396 -17.57 9.60 -12.95
N PRO A 397 -18.83 9.34 -12.57
CA PRO A 397 -19.99 9.58 -13.42
C PRO A 397 -20.15 11.06 -13.83
N ASP A 398 -19.70 12.00 -13.00
CA ASP A 398 -19.75 13.45 -13.24
C ASP A 398 -18.71 13.95 -14.25
N GLY A 399 -17.78 13.08 -14.67
CA GLY A 399 -16.69 13.37 -15.60
C GLY A 399 -15.37 13.73 -14.93
N ARG A 400 -15.30 13.74 -13.60
CA ARG A 400 -14.06 13.88 -12.85
C ARG A 400 -13.21 12.63 -13.06
N ILE A 401 -11.91 12.81 -13.23
CA ILE A 401 -10.92 11.76 -13.43
C ILE A 401 -9.79 11.96 -12.44
N GLU A 402 -9.29 10.87 -11.86
CA GLU A 402 -8.08 10.87 -11.04
C GLU A 402 -7.08 9.85 -11.58
N HIS A 403 -5.80 10.22 -11.61
CA HIS A 403 -4.68 9.30 -11.77
C HIS A 403 -3.93 9.17 -10.45
N TRP A 404 -3.59 7.94 -10.09
CA TRP A 404 -2.84 7.63 -8.88
C TRP A 404 -1.62 6.78 -9.23
N LEU A 405 -0.51 7.00 -8.52
CA LEU A 405 0.73 6.24 -8.64
C LEU A 405 1.25 5.90 -7.24
N ASN A 406 1.49 4.64 -6.96
CA ASN A 406 2.04 4.13 -5.70
C ASN A 406 1.33 4.69 -4.44
N GLY A 407 0.00 4.87 -4.51
CA GLY A 407 -0.83 5.41 -3.43
C GLY A 407 -0.87 6.93 -3.33
N TRP A 408 -0.34 7.66 -4.33
CA TRP A 408 -0.39 9.12 -4.42
C TRP A 408 -1.28 9.57 -5.55
N LYS A 409 -2.13 10.56 -5.31
CA LYS A 409 -2.92 11.20 -6.35
C LYS A 409 -2.02 12.14 -7.16
N MET A 410 -1.86 11.83 -8.45
CA MET A 410 -0.95 12.51 -9.36
C MET A 410 -1.65 13.56 -10.21
N VAL A 411 -2.89 13.27 -10.62
CA VAL A 411 -3.70 14.16 -11.46
C VAL A 411 -5.15 14.09 -10.97
N GLU A 412 -5.83 15.23 -10.98
CA GLU A 412 -7.28 15.34 -10.87
C GLU A 412 -7.80 16.39 -11.85
N TYR A 413 -8.80 16.05 -12.65
CA TYR A 413 -9.42 16.97 -13.59
C TYR A 413 -10.85 16.54 -13.92
N ASN A 414 -11.61 17.43 -14.57
CA ASN A 414 -12.90 17.06 -15.14
C ASN A 414 -12.83 17.14 -16.67
N ARG A 415 -13.03 15.99 -17.34
CA ARG A 415 -12.96 15.87 -18.80
C ARG A 415 -14.05 16.64 -19.56
N LYS A 416 -15.08 17.11 -18.87
CA LYS A 416 -16.17 17.93 -19.43
C LYS A 416 -15.94 19.43 -19.20
N SER A 417 -14.88 19.82 -18.48
CA SER A 417 -14.61 21.23 -18.17
C SER A 417 -14.12 22.01 -19.38
N SER A 418 -14.41 23.31 -19.40
CA SER A 418 -13.88 24.22 -20.42
C SER A 418 -12.35 24.25 -20.47
N THR A 419 -11.70 24.12 -19.32
CA THR A 419 -10.24 24.01 -19.23
C THR A 419 -9.72 22.78 -19.96
N PHE A 420 -10.31 21.61 -19.74
CA PHE A 420 -9.92 20.38 -20.43
C PHE A 420 -10.13 20.51 -21.95
N LEU A 421 -11.28 21.02 -22.38
CA LEU A 421 -11.57 21.22 -23.79
C LEU A 421 -10.57 22.18 -24.47
N ALA A 422 -10.16 23.24 -23.76
CA ALA A 422 -9.14 24.18 -24.25
C ALA A 422 -7.75 23.51 -24.38
N LEU A 423 -7.39 22.60 -23.46
CA LEU A 423 -6.16 21.79 -23.56
C LEU A 423 -6.20 20.86 -24.77
N VAL A 424 -7.29 20.16 -24.99
CA VAL A 424 -7.49 19.31 -26.19
C VAL A 424 -7.33 20.11 -27.46
N ALA A 425 -7.94 21.29 -27.57
CA ALA A 425 -7.86 22.16 -28.73
C ALA A 425 -6.43 22.66 -29.05
N ARG A 426 -5.51 22.61 -28.07
CA ARG A 426 -4.10 23.02 -28.22
C ARG A 426 -3.12 21.85 -28.30
N SER A 427 -3.61 20.61 -28.23
CA SER A 427 -2.81 19.39 -28.24
C SER A 427 -2.77 18.75 -29.63
N LYS A 428 -2.02 17.66 -29.76
CA LYS A 428 -2.05 16.82 -30.97
C LYS A 428 -3.44 16.23 -31.28
N TYR A 429 -4.37 16.29 -30.34
CA TYR A 429 -5.74 15.80 -30.48
C TYR A 429 -6.73 16.85 -31.04
N ALA A 430 -6.29 18.05 -31.35
CA ALA A 430 -7.14 19.17 -31.75
C ALA A 430 -8.08 18.85 -32.94
N ALA A 431 -7.66 17.96 -33.85
CA ALA A 431 -8.49 17.51 -34.97
C ALA A 431 -9.66 16.59 -34.55
N ASN A 432 -9.68 16.09 -33.31
CA ASN A 432 -10.70 15.16 -32.79
C ASN A 432 -11.54 15.90 -31.75
N LYS A 433 -12.58 16.61 -32.18
CA LYS A 433 -13.42 17.47 -31.30
C LYS A 433 -14.04 16.74 -30.11
N ASP A 434 -14.33 15.44 -30.26
CA ASP A 434 -14.93 14.60 -29.22
C ASP A 434 -13.90 13.78 -28.42
N PHE A 435 -12.61 14.14 -28.52
CA PHE A 435 -11.54 13.41 -27.81
C PHE A 435 -11.78 13.44 -26.30
N GLY A 436 -11.81 12.22 -25.72
CA GLY A 436 -12.04 12.03 -24.28
C GLY A 436 -13.50 12.23 -23.83
N LEU A 437 -14.46 12.53 -24.73
CA LEU A 437 -15.86 12.80 -24.37
C LEU A 437 -16.80 11.59 -24.56
N ALA A 438 -16.32 10.45 -25.09
CA ALA A 438 -17.12 9.25 -25.25
C ALA A 438 -17.78 8.86 -23.91
N ALA A 439 -19.08 8.51 -23.93
CA ALA A 439 -19.81 8.10 -22.73
C ALA A 439 -19.28 6.78 -22.15
N LYS A 440 -18.85 5.88 -23.03
CA LYS A 440 -18.19 4.59 -22.74
C LYS A 440 -17.05 4.39 -23.72
N GLY A 441 -16.08 3.58 -23.34
CA GLY A 441 -15.00 3.18 -24.23
C GLY A 441 -14.20 2.02 -23.64
N ARG A 442 -13.29 1.48 -24.44
CA ARG A 442 -12.46 0.34 -24.03
C ARG A 442 -11.30 0.81 -23.18
N ILE A 443 -10.74 -0.10 -22.39
CA ILE A 443 -9.44 0.04 -21.76
C ILE A 443 -8.41 -0.57 -22.72
N LEU A 444 -7.29 0.13 -22.93
CA LEU A 444 -6.22 -0.27 -23.84
C LEU A 444 -4.89 -0.31 -23.09
N LEU A 445 -4.14 -1.39 -23.26
CA LEU A 445 -2.72 -1.46 -22.90
C LEU A 445 -1.88 -1.23 -24.16
N GLN A 446 -0.96 -0.26 -24.06
CA GLN A 446 -0.21 0.22 -25.22
C GLN A 446 1.05 -0.61 -25.47
N ASP A 447 1.24 -0.95 -26.75
CA ASP A 447 2.50 -1.37 -27.32
C ASP A 447 3.21 -0.15 -27.93
N HIS A 448 4.30 0.29 -27.32
CA HIS A 448 5.15 1.37 -27.85
C HIS A 448 6.51 0.86 -28.36
N GLY A 449 6.67 -0.46 -28.49
CA GLY A 449 7.91 -1.09 -28.93
C GLY A 449 8.90 -1.36 -27.79
N ASP A 450 8.53 -1.10 -26.54
CA ASP A 450 9.36 -1.32 -25.37
C ASP A 450 8.78 -2.42 -24.48
N LYS A 451 9.66 -3.06 -23.69
CA LYS A 451 9.23 -4.11 -22.78
C LYS A 451 8.61 -3.53 -21.51
N VAL A 452 7.32 -3.76 -21.35
CA VAL A 452 6.55 -3.45 -20.13
C VAL A 452 5.73 -4.66 -19.71
N THR A 453 5.64 -4.91 -18.44
CA THR A 453 4.91 -6.04 -17.85
C THR A 453 3.79 -5.53 -16.95
N PHE A 454 2.61 -6.14 -17.07
CA PHE A 454 1.41 -5.81 -16.29
C PHE A 454 0.94 -7.03 -15.48
N ARG A 455 0.26 -6.78 -14.36
CA ARG A 455 -0.46 -7.78 -13.56
C ARG A 455 -1.50 -7.11 -12.67
N SER A 456 -2.29 -7.90 -11.95
CA SER A 456 -3.26 -7.41 -10.95
C SER A 456 -4.20 -6.34 -11.52
N ILE A 457 -4.62 -6.52 -12.79
CA ILE A 457 -5.53 -5.59 -13.46
C ILE A 457 -6.95 -5.91 -13.00
N LYS A 458 -7.58 -4.98 -12.31
CA LYS A 458 -8.92 -5.12 -11.74
C LYS A 458 -9.74 -3.85 -11.90
N ILE A 459 -11.05 -4.00 -12.02
CA ILE A 459 -11.96 -2.90 -12.28
C ILE A 459 -13.23 -3.04 -11.44
N LYS A 460 -13.76 -1.89 -11.07
CA LYS A 460 -15.10 -1.72 -10.51
C LYS A 460 -15.85 -0.70 -11.35
N GLU A 461 -17.07 -0.99 -11.76
CA GLU A 461 -17.98 -0.01 -12.37
C GLU A 461 -18.61 0.86 -11.28
N LEU A 462 -18.70 2.19 -11.51
CA LEU A 462 -19.19 3.20 -10.56
C LEU A 462 -20.58 3.72 -10.94
#